data_7721e192dea2d9b8873a8dd9a51e1d09
#
_entry.id   7721e192dea2d9b8873a8dd9a51e1d09
#
_cell.length_a   1.000
_cell.length_b   1.000
_cell.length_c   1.000
_cell.angle_alpha   90.00
_cell.angle_beta   90.00
_cell.angle_gamma   90.00
#
_symmetry.space_group_name_H-M   'P 1'
#
loop_
_entity.id
_entity.type
_entity.pdbx_description
1 polymer ?
#
loop_
_entity_poly.entity_id
_entity_poly.type
_entity_poly.pdbx_seq_one_letter_code
_entity_poly.pdbx_strand_id
1 'polypeptide(L)'
;SSSLSLETKDKDKIVMTYCNLVNKLKTLKKEIYVVEVCEGDYFLREVAEKTNTKLIPIDTPIIAAGKILANARAFVSGRYHPAILASLGGTPCVFMASNSHKTKSLQELLKYENVVEYPVLPSDEEIMSIVQDTSIVIQGGDETRDKIRNRAKELCDNAQTISELIK
;
A
#
# COMPACT_ATOMS: atom_id res chain seq x y z
N SER A 1 7.04 8.33 -4.03
CA SER A 1 8.43 8.32 -3.67
C SER A 1 9.32 9.15 -4.59
N SER A 2 9.64 8.76 -5.82
CA SER A 2 10.32 9.69 -6.75
C SER A 2 9.49 10.96 -7.02
N SER A 3 8.16 10.89 -6.96
CA SER A 3 7.29 12.06 -7.00
C SER A 3 7.42 12.94 -5.76
N LEU A 4 7.52 12.39 -4.55
CA LEU A 4 7.73 13.19 -3.33
C LEU A 4 9.02 14.00 -3.37
N SER A 5 10.11 13.41 -3.86
CA SER A 5 11.39 14.13 -4.00
C SER A 5 11.37 15.22 -5.08
N LEU A 6 10.43 15.16 -6.03
CA LEU A 6 10.26 16.14 -7.09
C LEU A 6 9.27 17.26 -6.73
N GLU A 7 8.24 16.92 -5.94
CA GLU A 7 7.16 17.86 -5.60
C GLU A 7 7.41 18.68 -4.34
N THR A 8 8.20 18.17 -3.39
CA THR A 8 8.42 18.87 -2.13
C THR A 8 9.86 18.72 -1.66
N LYS A 9 10.59 19.85 -1.61
CA LYS A 9 11.91 19.94 -0.96
C LYS A 9 11.82 19.98 0.57
N ASP A 10 10.60 20.05 1.12
CA ASP A 10 10.34 20.18 2.55
C ASP A 10 10.15 18.81 3.17
N LYS A 11 11.26 18.21 3.61
CA LYS A 11 11.28 16.91 4.29
C LYS A 11 10.43 16.91 5.56
N ASP A 12 10.44 18.00 6.32
CA ASP A 12 9.73 18.10 7.59
C ASP A 12 8.22 18.02 7.36
N LYS A 13 7.70 18.69 6.33
CA LYS A 13 6.30 18.63 5.94
C LYS A 13 5.90 17.19 5.56
N ILE A 14 6.74 16.49 4.79
CA ILE A 14 6.49 15.09 4.42
C ILE A 14 6.38 14.23 5.69
N VAL A 15 7.37 14.31 6.57
CA VAL A 15 7.40 13.53 7.81
C VAL A 15 6.19 13.85 8.69
N MET A 16 5.84 15.13 8.87
CA MET A 16 4.67 15.53 9.65
C MET A 16 3.36 14.96 9.08
N THR A 17 3.16 15.05 7.76
CA THR A 17 1.97 14.51 7.10
C THR A 17 1.84 13.00 7.32
N TYR A 18 2.92 12.25 7.14
CA TYR A 18 2.90 10.80 7.35
C TYR A 18 2.81 10.40 8.82
N CYS A 19 3.37 11.19 9.75
CA CYS A 19 3.14 11.01 11.18
C CYS A 19 1.65 11.17 11.53
N ASN A 20 0.99 12.20 10.98
CA ASN A 20 -0.44 12.41 11.17
C ASN A 20 -1.24 11.23 10.61
N LEU A 21 -0.97 10.78 9.40
CA LEU A 21 -1.60 9.60 8.79
C LEU A 21 -1.46 8.35 9.68
N VAL A 22 -0.24 8.03 10.12
CA VAL A 22 0.03 6.86 10.99
C VAL A 22 -0.73 6.99 12.31
N ASN A 23 -0.71 8.16 12.96
CA ASN A 23 -1.42 8.39 14.22
C ASN A 23 -2.94 8.26 14.06
N LYS A 24 -3.50 8.72 12.94
CA LYS A 24 -4.92 8.51 12.62
C LYS A 24 -5.24 7.05 12.34
N LEU A 25 -4.41 6.33 11.61
CA LEU A 25 -4.59 4.89 11.38
C LEU A 25 -4.54 4.07 12.69
N LYS A 26 -3.75 4.48 13.69
CA LYS A 26 -3.74 3.84 15.02
C LYS A 26 -5.10 3.87 15.73
N THR A 27 -5.98 4.81 15.40
CA THR A 27 -7.35 4.85 15.96
C THR A 27 -8.16 3.60 15.60
N LEU A 28 -7.78 2.87 14.56
CA LEU A 28 -8.39 1.60 14.17
C LEU A 28 -8.00 0.44 15.11
N LYS A 29 -7.17 0.69 16.12
CA LYS A 29 -6.73 -0.30 17.14
C LYS A 29 -6.12 -1.56 16.52
N LYS A 30 -5.36 -1.38 15.44
CA LYS A 30 -4.56 -2.41 14.80
C LYS A 30 -3.09 -2.09 14.95
N GLU A 31 -2.25 -3.13 14.96
CA GLU A 31 -0.81 -2.94 14.92
C GLU A 31 -0.41 -2.38 13.56
N ILE A 32 0.36 -1.30 13.57
CA ILE A 32 0.83 -0.60 12.36
C ILE A 32 2.30 -0.90 12.15
N TYR A 33 2.63 -1.20 10.91
CA TYR A 33 4.01 -1.31 10.43
C TYR A 33 4.24 -0.26 9.35
N VAL A 34 5.38 0.40 9.41
CA VAL A 34 5.88 1.28 8.35
C VAL A 34 6.84 0.47 7.49
N VAL A 35 6.74 0.55 6.17
CA VAL A 35 7.49 -0.31 5.25
C VAL A 35 8.31 0.55 4.29
N GLU A 36 9.63 0.38 4.29
CA GLU A 36 10.53 0.93 3.27
C GLU A 36 10.62 -0.01 2.07
N VAL A 37 10.52 0.53 0.87
CA VAL A 37 10.58 -0.24 -0.38
C VAL A 37 11.76 0.20 -1.25
N CYS A 38 12.18 1.45 -1.15
CA CYS A 38 13.33 2.00 -1.85
C CYS A 38 13.94 3.17 -1.08
N GLU A 39 15.10 3.64 -1.51
CA GLU A 39 15.81 4.75 -0.87
C GLU A 39 14.98 6.03 -0.73
N GLY A 40 14.05 6.29 -1.66
CA GLY A 40 13.11 7.40 -1.55
C GLY A 40 12.14 7.32 -0.37
N ASP A 41 12.13 6.20 0.36
CA ASP A 41 11.29 6.00 1.54
C ASP A 41 12.03 6.20 2.86
N TYR A 42 13.30 6.58 2.87
CA TYR A 42 14.09 6.75 4.11
C TYR A 42 13.50 7.74 5.11
N PHE A 43 12.67 8.68 4.68
CA PHE A 43 11.93 9.55 5.58
C PHE A 43 10.96 8.77 6.51
N LEU A 44 10.55 7.57 6.10
CA LEU A 44 9.68 6.70 6.88
C LEU A 44 10.34 6.16 8.16
N ARG A 45 11.68 6.14 8.24
CA ARG A 45 12.41 5.83 9.49
C ARG A 45 12.07 6.82 10.59
N GLU A 46 12.13 8.11 10.23
CA GLU A 46 11.78 9.20 11.14
C GLU A 46 10.28 9.17 11.52
N VAL A 47 9.43 8.83 10.56
CA VAL A 47 7.98 8.63 10.82
C VAL A 47 7.77 7.47 11.81
N ALA A 48 8.44 6.33 11.61
CA ALA A 48 8.34 5.17 12.51
C ALA A 48 8.80 5.50 13.92
N GLU A 49 9.93 6.21 14.05
CA GLU A 49 10.46 6.68 15.35
C GLU A 49 9.50 7.64 16.05
N LYS A 50 9.10 8.73 15.37
CA LYS A 50 8.20 9.74 15.94
C LYS A 50 6.82 9.20 16.31
N THR A 51 6.35 8.20 15.61
CA THR A 51 5.05 7.57 15.89
C THR A 51 5.17 6.33 16.78
N ASN A 52 6.37 5.91 17.22
CA ASN A 52 6.59 4.66 17.94
C ASN A 52 5.92 3.48 17.22
N THR A 53 6.29 3.27 15.96
CA THR A 53 5.73 2.26 15.07
C THR A 53 6.86 1.36 14.57
N LYS A 54 6.61 0.07 14.39
CA LYS A 54 7.61 -0.86 13.89
C LYS A 54 7.94 -0.55 12.42
N LEU A 55 9.23 -0.59 12.09
CA LEU A 55 9.74 -0.41 10.74
C LEU A 55 10.08 -1.78 10.12
N ILE A 56 9.67 -1.99 8.89
CA ILE A 56 10.16 -3.05 8.01
C ILE A 56 11.16 -2.38 7.06
N PRO A 57 12.47 -2.57 7.26
CA PRO A 57 13.47 -1.83 6.51
C PRO A 57 13.67 -2.39 5.10
N ILE A 58 14.29 -1.58 4.23
CA ILE A 58 14.51 -1.88 2.81
C ILE A 58 15.34 -3.14 2.56
N ASP A 59 16.22 -3.50 3.48
CA ASP A 59 17.08 -4.70 3.40
C ASP A 59 16.36 -5.99 3.82
N THR A 60 15.07 -5.91 4.16
CA THR A 60 14.24 -7.09 4.41
C THR A 60 14.20 -7.97 3.15
N PRO A 61 14.57 -9.27 3.22
CA PRO A 61 14.51 -10.16 2.06
C PRO A 61 13.13 -10.13 1.41
N ILE A 62 13.08 -10.03 0.08
CA ILE A 62 11.83 -9.81 -0.67
C ILE A 62 10.75 -10.86 -0.39
N ILE A 63 11.15 -12.11 -0.16
CA ILE A 63 10.21 -13.18 0.20
C ILE A 63 9.60 -12.94 1.58
N ALA A 64 10.39 -12.45 2.54
CA ALA A 64 9.90 -12.13 3.88
C ALA A 64 8.98 -10.90 3.83
N ALA A 65 9.39 -9.83 3.14
CA ALA A 65 8.57 -8.64 2.93
C ALA A 65 7.24 -9.00 2.22
N GLY A 66 7.30 -9.83 1.17
CA GLY A 66 6.11 -10.31 0.46
C GLY A 66 5.16 -11.09 1.37
N LYS A 67 5.68 -11.97 2.24
CA LYS A 67 4.87 -12.70 3.23
C LYS A 67 4.20 -11.76 4.24
N ILE A 68 4.92 -10.73 4.71
CA ILE A 68 4.37 -9.73 5.63
C ILE A 68 3.21 -8.99 4.95
N LEU A 69 3.43 -8.47 3.74
CA LEU A 69 2.43 -7.75 2.97
C LEU A 69 1.20 -8.63 2.66
N ALA A 70 1.41 -9.88 2.26
CA ALA A 70 0.36 -10.83 1.94
C ALA A 70 -0.53 -11.20 3.15
N ASN A 71 -0.02 -11.05 4.38
CA ASN A 71 -0.73 -11.34 5.62
C ASN A 71 -1.25 -10.09 6.36
N ALA A 72 -1.01 -8.89 5.84
CA ALA A 72 -1.55 -7.67 6.44
C ALA A 72 -3.08 -7.63 6.37
N ARG A 73 -3.72 -6.87 7.26
CA ARG A 73 -5.18 -6.66 7.22
C ARG A 73 -5.58 -5.63 6.17
N ALA A 74 -4.71 -4.65 5.93
CA ALA A 74 -4.80 -3.68 4.84
C ALA A 74 -3.39 -3.15 4.53
N PHE A 75 -3.21 -2.59 3.35
CA PHE A 75 -1.96 -1.94 2.93
C PHE A 75 -2.26 -0.58 2.31
N VAL A 76 -1.77 0.49 2.94
CA VAL A 76 -1.92 1.87 2.45
C VAL A 76 -0.64 2.27 1.74
N SER A 77 -0.66 2.46 0.42
CA SER A 77 0.56 2.73 -0.34
C SER A 77 0.30 3.27 -1.75
N GLY A 78 1.23 4.10 -2.24
CA GLY A 78 1.35 4.46 -3.66
C GLY A 78 2.35 3.57 -4.43
N ARG A 79 2.82 2.47 -3.84
CA ARG A 79 3.83 1.59 -4.44
C ARG A 79 3.17 0.42 -5.17
N TYR A 80 3.40 0.36 -6.49
CA TYR A 80 2.80 -0.65 -7.37
C TYR A 80 3.21 -2.08 -7.03
N HIS A 81 4.53 -2.38 -7.02
CA HIS A 81 5.01 -3.75 -6.79
C HIS A 81 4.68 -4.30 -5.40
N PRO A 82 4.83 -3.55 -4.29
CA PRO A 82 4.37 -4.01 -2.99
C PRO A 82 2.86 -4.27 -2.94
N ALA A 83 2.05 -3.48 -3.66
CA ALA A 83 0.62 -3.71 -3.73
C ALA A 83 0.27 -5.02 -4.47
N ILE A 84 1.03 -5.40 -5.51
CA ILE A 84 0.92 -6.72 -6.13
C ILE A 84 1.20 -7.82 -5.12
N LEU A 85 2.33 -7.73 -4.37
CA LEU A 85 2.70 -8.73 -3.37
C LEU A 85 1.63 -8.86 -2.27
N ALA A 86 1.06 -7.75 -1.82
CA ALA A 86 -0.04 -7.73 -0.88
C ALA A 86 -1.28 -8.45 -1.44
N SER A 87 -1.64 -8.17 -2.68
CA SER A 87 -2.83 -8.73 -3.35
C SER A 87 -2.73 -10.24 -3.57
N LEU A 88 -1.54 -10.80 -3.77
CA LEU A 88 -1.32 -12.25 -3.87
C LEU A 88 -1.78 -13.00 -2.60
N GLY A 89 -1.69 -12.38 -1.43
CA GLY A 89 -2.22 -12.91 -0.16
C GLY A 89 -3.68 -12.50 0.11
N GLY A 90 -4.27 -11.71 -0.78
CA GLY A 90 -5.62 -11.16 -0.59
C GLY A 90 -5.67 -9.92 0.28
N THR A 91 -4.53 -9.28 0.57
CA THR A 91 -4.51 -8.06 1.37
C THR A 91 -5.11 -6.91 0.57
N PRO A 92 -6.20 -6.29 1.05
CA PRO A 92 -6.78 -5.14 0.40
C PRO A 92 -5.87 -3.91 0.52
N CYS A 93 -5.80 -3.13 -0.56
CA CYS A 93 -4.98 -1.94 -0.63
C CYS A 93 -5.84 -0.68 -0.67
N VAL A 94 -5.43 0.35 0.07
CA VAL A 94 -5.89 1.73 -0.09
C VAL A 94 -4.77 2.49 -0.80
N PHE A 95 -5.08 3.01 -1.98
CA PHE A 95 -4.06 3.50 -2.89
C PHE A 95 -3.80 4.99 -2.73
N MET A 96 -2.53 5.34 -2.63
CA MET A 96 -2.04 6.70 -2.80
C MET A 96 -1.51 6.87 -4.23
N ALA A 97 -1.52 8.08 -4.75
CA ALA A 97 -1.05 8.39 -6.08
C ALA A 97 0.41 7.94 -6.29
N SER A 98 0.67 7.45 -7.47
CA SER A 98 2.01 7.16 -7.97
C SER A 98 2.35 8.11 -9.13
N ASN A 99 3.61 8.10 -9.57
CA ASN A 99 4.04 8.89 -10.73
C ASN A 99 3.56 8.32 -12.08
N SER A 100 2.61 7.40 -12.06
CA SER A 100 2.02 6.82 -13.28
C SER A 100 0.66 6.20 -12.96
N HIS A 101 -0.10 5.86 -13.99
CA HIS A 101 -1.42 5.21 -13.90
C HIS A 101 -1.39 3.74 -13.42
N LYS A 102 -0.22 3.20 -13.04
CA LYS A 102 -0.04 1.77 -12.69
C LYS A 102 -0.91 1.33 -11.51
N THR A 103 -1.08 2.17 -10.50
CA THR A 103 -1.90 1.88 -9.32
C THR A 103 -3.39 1.86 -9.65
N LYS A 104 -3.86 2.73 -10.57
CA LYS A 104 -5.23 2.67 -11.11
C LYS A 104 -5.45 1.39 -11.90
N SER A 105 -4.55 1.09 -12.84
CA SER A 105 -4.64 -0.13 -13.64
C SER A 105 -4.63 -1.40 -12.77
N LEU A 106 -3.88 -1.41 -11.66
CA LEU A 106 -3.91 -2.53 -10.72
C LEU A 106 -5.27 -2.68 -10.03
N GLN A 107 -5.90 -1.58 -9.62
CA GLN A 107 -7.24 -1.59 -9.05
C GLN A 107 -8.26 -2.16 -10.05
N GLU A 108 -8.20 -1.71 -11.31
CA GLU A 108 -9.07 -2.22 -12.40
C GLU A 108 -8.85 -3.72 -12.65
N LEU A 109 -7.58 -4.16 -12.74
CA LEU A 109 -7.22 -5.56 -12.91
C LEU A 109 -7.73 -6.44 -11.76
N LEU A 110 -7.63 -5.95 -10.52
CA LEU A 110 -8.12 -6.63 -9.33
C LEU A 110 -9.63 -6.48 -9.12
N LYS A 111 -10.34 -5.75 -10.00
CA LYS A 111 -11.78 -5.50 -9.94
C LYS A 111 -12.23 -4.82 -8.65
N TYR A 112 -11.50 -3.79 -8.21
CA TYR A 112 -11.98 -2.92 -7.14
C TYR A 112 -13.26 -2.20 -7.61
N GLU A 113 -14.27 -2.11 -6.74
CA GLU A 113 -15.55 -1.45 -7.06
C GLU A 113 -15.37 0.03 -7.38
N ASN A 114 -14.46 0.69 -6.65
CA ASN A 114 -14.11 2.09 -6.86
C ASN A 114 -12.60 2.21 -7.06
N VAL A 115 -12.19 2.83 -8.16
CA VAL A 115 -10.79 3.15 -8.45
C VAL A 115 -10.47 4.51 -7.86
N VAL A 116 -9.87 4.52 -6.68
CA VAL A 116 -9.54 5.73 -5.91
C VAL A 116 -8.05 5.81 -5.65
N GLU A 117 -7.47 6.99 -5.83
CA GLU A 117 -6.10 7.30 -5.42
C GLU A 117 -6.07 8.61 -4.62
N TYR A 118 -5.50 8.54 -3.43
CA TYR A 118 -5.27 9.71 -2.58
C TYR A 118 -3.96 10.41 -2.95
N PRO A 119 -3.85 11.73 -2.78
CA PRO A 119 -2.60 12.44 -3.02
C PRO A 119 -1.43 11.86 -2.22
N VAL A 120 -0.21 12.02 -2.74
CA VAL A 120 1.03 11.59 -2.05
C VAL A 120 1.25 12.38 -0.76
N LEU A 121 0.81 13.63 -0.72
CA LEU A 121 0.76 14.49 0.46
C LEU A 121 -0.70 14.85 0.74
N PRO A 122 -1.44 13.94 1.40
CA PRO A 122 -2.85 14.15 1.66
C PRO A 122 -3.09 15.29 2.68
N SER A 123 -4.16 16.03 2.49
CA SER A 123 -4.72 16.95 3.47
C SER A 123 -5.28 16.19 4.69
N ASP A 124 -5.62 16.89 5.74
CA ASP A 124 -6.24 16.28 6.93
C ASP A 124 -7.59 15.60 6.59
N GLU A 125 -8.36 16.17 5.67
CA GLU A 125 -9.63 15.60 5.19
C GLU A 125 -9.39 14.30 4.40
N GLU A 126 -8.38 14.31 3.53
CA GLU A 126 -7.98 13.12 2.76
C GLU A 126 -7.40 12.03 3.66
N ILE A 127 -6.65 12.40 4.72
CA ILE A 127 -6.19 11.46 5.75
C ILE A 127 -7.38 10.79 6.43
N MET A 128 -8.43 11.54 6.78
CA MET A 128 -9.64 10.95 7.37
C MET A 128 -10.34 10.00 6.40
N SER A 129 -10.40 10.34 5.12
CA SER A 129 -10.94 9.46 4.08
C SER A 129 -10.10 8.18 3.91
N ILE A 130 -8.76 8.27 3.92
CA ILE A 130 -7.86 7.10 3.92
C ILE A 130 -8.14 6.19 5.12
N VAL A 131 -8.33 6.76 6.31
CA VAL A 131 -8.63 5.99 7.53
C VAL A 131 -9.99 5.30 7.42
N GLN A 132 -10.99 6.00 6.90
CA GLN A 132 -12.33 5.44 6.67
C GLN A 132 -12.27 4.27 5.68
N ASP A 133 -11.65 4.45 4.53
CA ASP A 133 -11.51 3.38 3.52
C ASP A 133 -10.71 2.20 4.07
N THR A 134 -9.64 2.48 4.84
CA THR A 134 -8.87 1.43 5.52
C THR A 134 -9.75 0.64 6.51
N SER A 135 -10.63 1.33 7.25
CA SER A 135 -11.59 0.68 8.14
C SER A 135 -12.57 -0.22 7.37
N ILE A 136 -13.11 0.28 6.27
CA ILE A 136 -14.06 -0.45 5.43
C ILE A 136 -13.43 -1.74 4.89
N VAL A 137 -12.24 -1.67 4.31
CA VAL A 137 -11.59 -2.86 3.75
C VAL A 137 -11.17 -3.87 4.83
N ILE A 138 -10.83 -3.41 6.05
CA ILE A 138 -10.57 -4.29 7.19
C ILE A 138 -11.86 -4.99 7.65
N GLN A 139 -12.98 -4.29 7.68
CA GLN A 139 -14.29 -4.82 8.09
C GLN A 139 -14.81 -5.87 7.10
N GLY A 140 -14.46 -5.75 5.81
CA GLY A 140 -14.80 -6.75 4.80
C GLY A 140 -14.18 -8.14 5.03
N GLY A 141 -13.19 -8.22 5.93
CA GLY A 141 -12.65 -9.48 6.47
C GLY A 141 -12.18 -10.46 5.41
N ASP A 142 -12.50 -11.73 5.64
CA ASP A 142 -12.03 -12.83 4.77
C ASP A 142 -12.73 -12.79 3.40
N GLU A 143 -13.97 -12.33 3.31
CA GLU A 143 -14.66 -12.20 2.03
C GLU A 143 -13.93 -11.26 1.07
N THR A 144 -13.55 -10.06 1.54
CA THR A 144 -12.76 -9.11 0.73
C THR A 144 -11.40 -9.70 0.35
N ARG A 145 -10.75 -10.37 1.29
CA ARG A 145 -9.45 -11.01 1.05
C ARG A 145 -9.54 -12.12 -0.01
N ASP A 146 -10.55 -12.94 0.06
CA ASP A 146 -10.74 -14.06 -0.88
C ASP A 146 -11.06 -13.57 -2.29
N LYS A 147 -11.89 -12.53 -2.42
CA LYS A 147 -12.14 -11.87 -3.71
C LYS A 147 -10.84 -11.41 -4.37
N ILE A 148 -10.00 -10.67 -3.63
CA ILE A 148 -8.73 -10.15 -4.14
C ILE A 148 -7.76 -11.29 -4.47
N ARG A 149 -7.61 -12.27 -3.58
CA ARG A 149 -6.70 -13.42 -3.75
C ARG A 149 -7.09 -14.25 -4.98
N ASN A 150 -8.36 -14.57 -5.14
CA ASN A 150 -8.86 -15.35 -6.26
C ASN A 150 -8.63 -14.60 -7.58
N ARG A 151 -8.87 -13.28 -7.59
CA ARG A 151 -8.62 -12.48 -8.78
C ARG A 151 -7.13 -12.37 -9.10
N ALA A 152 -6.27 -12.18 -8.11
CA ALA A 152 -4.82 -12.16 -8.30
C ALA A 152 -4.32 -13.50 -8.85
N LYS A 153 -4.85 -14.61 -8.35
CA LYS A 153 -4.54 -15.96 -8.86
C LYS A 153 -4.97 -16.13 -10.32
N GLU A 154 -6.21 -15.75 -10.66
CA GLU A 154 -6.70 -15.77 -12.05
C GLU A 154 -5.76 -15.01 -13.00
N LEU A 155 -5.29 -13.83 -12.60
CA LEU A 155 -4.35 -13.03 -13.39
C LEU A 155 -2.99 -13.72 -13.54
N CYS A 156 -2.50 -14.38 -12.50
CA CYS A 156 -1.25 -15.16 -12.57
C CYS A 156 -1.40 -16.38 -13.51
N ASP A 157 -2.50 -17.11 -13.41
CA ASP A 157 -2.78 -18.28 -14.25
C ASP A 157 -2.87 -17.85 -15.72
N ASN A 158 -3.57 -16.76 -16.02
CA ASN A 158 -3.64 -16.18 -17.37
C ASN A 158 -2.28 -15.74 -17.91
N ALA A 159 -1.41 -15.19 -17.06
CA ALA A 159 -0.07 -14.78 -17.47
C ALA A 159 0.83 -15.98 -17.82
N GLN A 160 0.64 -17.13 -17.18
CA GLN A 160 1.38 -18.37 -17.50
C GLN A 160 1.04 -18.91 -18.89
N THR A 161 -0.19 -18.78 -19.35
CA THR A 161 -0.60 -19.24 -20.70
C THR A 161 0.10 -18.48 -21.81
N ILE A 162 0.55 -17.22 -21.59
CA ILE A 162 1.32 -16.45 -22.58
C ILE A 162 2.65 -17.14 -22.88
N SER A 163 3.28 -17.77 -21.91
CA SER A 163 4.54 -18.50 -22.10
C SER A 163 4.38 -19.74 -22.99
N GLU A 164 3.16 -20.30 -23.10
CA GLU A 164 2.86 -21.44 -23.97
C GLU A 164 2.62 -21.04 -25.41
N LEU A 165 2.22 -19.79 -25.66
CA LEU A 165 2.00 -19.23 -26.99
C LEU A 165 3.29 -18.79 -27.69
N ILE A 166 4.42 -18.70 -26.98
CA ILE A 166 5.73 -18.24 -27.47
C ILE A 166 6.65 -19.44 -27.82
N LYS A 167 6.21 -20.66 -27.59
CA LYS A 167 6.88 -21.90 -28.03
C LYS A 167 6.46 -22.26 -29.43
#